data_b001ee6e92cbebe3ebc6a0a20ddd90ed
#
_entry.id   b001ee6e92cbebe3ebc6a0a20ddd90ed
#
_cell.length_a   1.000
_cell.length_b   1.000
_cell.length_c   1.000
_cell.angle_alpha   90.00
_cell.angle_beta   90.00
_cell.angle_gamma   90.00
#
_symmetry.space_group_name_H-M   'P 1'
#
loop_
_entity.id
_entity.type
_entity.pdbx_description
1 polymer ?
#
loop_
_entity_poly.entity_id
_entity_poly.type
_entity_poly.pdbx_seq_one_letter_code
_entity_poly.pdbx_strand_id
1 'polypeptide(L)'
;MLPKPTSERTTTHYGDGHWRAETIYDLAAARAQVTPDAWAVRDRIRRLTYREFVEAADALAADLAGHGLQPGDRVGIWLPSRVEGAIAVLACSRNGYICSPGLQRDHTVEQVLDLLRRMSASALILQPNYGADADRRDIAPGLKALGYLRQVYTLPPIEACAGPVFFGLADSPITSTEPLSDPDTVVYLPFTSGTTGEPKGVLHTDNTLLANARTIAADWHFGPASRIYTMSPLSHNL
;
A
#
# COMPACT_ATOMS: atom_id res chain seq x y z
N MET A 1 -11.24 15.39 8.88
CA MET A 1 -10.18 14.93 9.78
C MET A 1 -10.46 13.49 10.14
N LEU A 2 -9.54 12.57 9.91
CA LEU A 2 -9.74 11.17 10.26
C LEU A 2 -9.66 11.00 11.79
N PRO A 3 -10.49 10.13 12.40
CA PRO A 3 -10.46 9.94 13.85
C PRO A 3 -9.11 9.33 14.25
N LYS A 4 -8.41 10.02 15.18
CA LYS A 4 -7.22 9.47 15.85
C LYS A 4 -7.67 8.58 17.02
N PRO A 5 -6.87 7.57 17.41
CA PRO A 5 -7.10 6.83 18.65
C PRO A 5 -7.19 7.81 19.85
N THR A 6 -7.98 7.46 20.87
CA THR A 6 -8.05 8.29 22.08
C THR A 6 -6.68 8.32 22.77
N SER A 7 -6.32 9.44 23.38
CA SER A 7 -5.04 9.62 24.08
C SER A 7 -4.78 8.54 25.14
N GLU A 8 -5.82 8.10 25.85
CA GLU A 8 -5.74 7.05 26.86
C GLU A 8 -5.34 5.68 26.26
N ARG A 9 -5.99 5.28 25.16
CA ARG A 9 -5.64 4.02 24.46
C ARG A 9 -4.22 4.08 23.90
N THR A 10 -3.84 5.20 23.31
CA THR A 10 -2.49 5.39 22.78
C THR A 10 -1.45 5.23 23.90
N THR A 11 -1.63 5.90 25.04
CA THR A 11 -0.72 5.79 26.20
C THR A 11 -0.60 4.36 26.70
N THR A 12 -1.72 3.64 26.82
CA THR A 12 -1.73 2.23 27.26
C THR A 12 -0.94 1.35 26.29
N HIS A 13 -1.21 1.44 24.97
CA HIS A 13 -0.53 0.57 23.99
C HIS A 13 0.97 0.83 23.89
N TYR A 14 1.42 2.09 24.04
CA TYR A 14 2.84 2.41 24.13
C TYR A 14 3.45 1.89 25.45
N GLY A 15 2.75 2.05 26.58
CA GLY A 15 3.20 1.59 27.88
C GLY A 15 3.37 0.06 27.93
N ASP A 16 2.47 -0.68 27.30
CA ASP A 16 2.51 -2.14 27.20
C ASP A 16 3.49 -2.65 26.13
N GLY A 17 4.13 -1.76 25.37
CA GLY A 17 5.08 -2.11 24.30
C GLY A 17 4.45 -2.69 23.02
N HIS A 18 3.12 -2.67 22.91
CA HIS A 18 2.41 -3.09 21.70
C HIS A 18 2.63 -2.10 20.55
N TRP A 19 2.64 -0.81 20.86
CA TRP A 19 2.94 0.26 19.92
C TRP A 19 4.36 0.77 20.15
N ARG A 20 5.03 1.19 19.05
CA ARG A 20 6.40 1.68 19.07
C ARG A 20 6.55 2.88 18.15
N ALA A 21 7.57 3.71 18.41
CA ALA A 21 7.88 4.89 17.60
C ALA A 21 8.63 4.50 16.30
N GLU A 22 8.04 3.58 15.51
CA GLU A 22 8.60 3.13 14.25
C GLU A 22 7.49 2.79 13.26
N THR A 23 7.63 3.19 12.01
CA THR A 23 6.72 2.90 10.91
C THR A 23 7.10 1.59 10.19
N ILE A 24 6.21 1.09 9.30
CA ILE A 24 6.56 -0.03 8.41
C ILE A 24 7.73 0.37 7.52
N TYR A 25 7.77 1.63 7.06
CA TYR A 25 8.89 2.13 6.25
C TYR A 25 10.20 2.13 7.04
N ASP A 26 10.21 2.61 8.29
CA ASP A 26 11.43 2.63 9.13
C ASP A 26 12.02 1.23 9.30
N LEU A 27 11.16 0.23 9.52
CA LEU A 27 11.60 -1.17 9.64
C LEU A 27 12.24 -1.70 8.35
N ALA A 28 11.66 -1.39 7.19
CA ALA A 28 12.20 -1.80 5.90
C ALA A 28 13.52 -1.07 5.59
N ALA A 29 13.58 0.24 5.84
CA ALA A 29 14.77 1.07 5.66
C ALA A 29 15.94 0.61 6.55
N ALA A 30 15.66 0.30 7.82
CA ALA A 30 16.66 -0.26 8.72
C ALA A 30 17.22 -1.61 8.23
N ARG A 31 16.35 -2.45 7.65
CA ARG A 31 16.79 -3.71 7.03
C ARG A 31 17.63 -3.49 5.78
N ALA A 32 17.27 -2.52 4.94
CA ALA A 32 18.07 -2.16 3.78
C ALA A 32 19.46 -1.66 4.14
N GLN A 33 19.64 -1.04 5.31
CA GLN A 33 20.97 -0.64 5.81
C GLN A 33 21.79 -1.82 6.33
N VAL A 34 21.17 -2.76 7.06
CA VAL A 34 21.88 -3.86 7.73
C VAL A 34 22.10 -5.07 6.80
N THR A 35 21.10 -5.39 5.99
CA THR A 35 21.11 -6.55 5.10
C THR A 35 20.54 -6.18 3.71
N PRO A 36 21.19 -5.23 2.98
CA PRO A 36 20.67 -4.67 1.74
C PRO A 36 20.34 -5.72 0.67
N ASP A 37 21.17 -6.73 0.56
CA ASP A 37 21.08 -7.75 -0.49
C ASP A 37 20.23 -8.98 -0.07
N ALA A 38 19.68 -8.99 1.16
CA ALA A 38 18.73 -10.01 1.57
C ALA A 38 17.36 -9.80 0.89
N TRP A 39 16.66 -10.92 0.63
CA TRP A 39 15.35 -10.88 -0.02
C TRP A 39 14.28 -10.29 0.88
N ALA A 40 13.60 -9.25 0.40
CA ALA A 40 12.50 -8.59 1.08
C ALA A 40 11.15 -9.12 0.62
N VAL A 41 10.86 -9.10 -0.67
CA VAL A 41 9.56 -9.46 -1.25
C VAL A 41 9.73 -10.22 -2.56
N ARG A 42 8.78 -11.14 -2.82
CA ARG A 42 8.76 -11.93 -4.05
C ARG A 42 7.34 -12.07 -4.56
N ASP A 43 7.15 -11.90 -5.86
CA ASP A 43 5.96 -12.37 -6.58
C ASP A 43 6.31 -13.61 -7.45
N ARG A 44 5.40 -13.98 -8.35
CA ARG A 44 5.58 -15.13 -9.23
C ARG A 44 6.80 -15.00 -10.16
N ILE A 45 7.14 -13.79 -10.58
CA ILE A 45 8.15 -13.51 -11.60
C ILE A 45 9.39 -12.87 -11.01
N ARG A 46 9.23 -11.97 -10.03
CA ARG A 46 10.30 -11.11 -9.55
C ARG A 46 10.58 -11.34 -8.07
N ARG A 47 11.78 -10.96 -7.70
CA ARG A 47 12.27 -10.99 -6.32
C ARG A 47 13.07 -9.72 -6.09
N LEU A 48 12.75 -9.00 -5.04
CA LEU A 48 13.45 -7.77 -4.67
C LEU A 48 14.22 -7.97 -3.36
N THR A 49 15.42 -7.43 -3.33
CA THR A 49 16.19 -7.24 -2.11
C THR A 49 15.59 -6.11 -1.27
N TYR A 50 16.01 -5.98 -0.01
CA TYR A 50 15.59 -4.85 0.83
C TYR A 50 16.00 -3.51 0.23
N ARG A 51 17.22 -3.42 -0.34
CA ARG A 51 17.68 -2.24 -1.07
C ARG A 51 16.72 -1.86 -2.19
N GLU A 52 16.49 -2.77 -3.13
CA GLU A 52 15.61 -2.55 -4.29
C GLU A 52 14.16 -2.23 -3.87
N PHE A 53 13.69 -2.86 -2.80
CA PHE A 53 12.33 -2.64 -2.29
C PHE A 53 12.15 -1.24 -1.70
N VAL A 54 13.12 -0.76 -0.92
CA VAL A 54 13.11 0.59 -0.33
C VAL A 54 13.32 1.64 -1.42
N GLU A 55 14.29 1.47 -2.33
CA GLU A 55 14.52 2.37 -3.46
C GLU A 55 13.27 2.52 -4.34
N ALA A 56 12.57 1.42 -4.63
CA ALA A 56 11.33 1.46 -5.39
C ALA A 56 10.21 2.19 -4.65
N ALA A 57 10.12 2.03 -3.32
CA ALA A 57 9.15 2.75 -2.50
C ALA A 57 9.47 4.25 -2.43
N ASP A 58 10.74 4.62 -2.31
CA ASP A 58 11.21 6.01 -2.32
C ASP A 58 10.89 6.69 -3.65
N ALA A 59 11.15 5.99 -4.76
CA ALA A 59 10.84 6.51 -6.10
C ALA A 59 9.33 6.74 -6.28
N LEU A 60 8.48 5.78 -5.88
CA LEU A 60 7.04 5.94 -5.96
C LEU A 60 6.53 7.06 -5.04
N ALA A 61 7.05 7.16 -3.82
CA ALA A 61 6.66 8.19 -2.87
C ALA A 61 7.02 9.60 -3.39
N ALA A 62 8.20 9.75 -4.01
CA ALA A 62 8.66 11.00 -4.61
C ALA A 62 7.80 11.38 -5.82
N ASP A 63 7.47 10.43 -6.71
CA ASP A 63 6.64 10.68 -7.87
C ASP A 63 5.20 11.10 -7.47
N LEU A 64 4.61 10.41 -6.50
CA LEU A 64 3.31 10.79 -5.93
C LEU A 64 3.34 12.21 -5.35
N ALA A 65 4.40 12.57 -4.61
CA ALA A 65 4.61 13.93 -4.10
C ALA A 65 4.75 14.95 -5.24
N GLY A 66 5.48 14.61 -6.31
CA GLY A 66 5.62 15.41 -7.52
C GLY A 66 4.28 15.69 -8.21
N HIS A 67 3.34 14.76 -8.13
CA HIS A 67 1.96 14.93 -8.58
C HIS A 67 1.06 15.65 -7.56
N GLY A 68 1.64 16.21 -6.49
CA GLY A 68 0.98 17.05 -5.51
C GLY A 68 0.21 16.29 -4.43
N LEU A 69 0.42 14.99 -4.23
CA LEU A 69 -0.18 14.27 -3.12
C LEU A 69 0.40 14.78 -1.79
N GLN A 70 -0.46 14.86 -0.79
CA GLN A 70 -0.14 15.29 0.56
C GLN A 70 -0.41 14.16 1.56
N PRO A 71 0.22 14.16 2.75
CA PRO A 71 -0.12 13.22 3.82
C PRO A 71 -1.64 13.16 4.05
N GLY A 72 -2.18 11.95 4.14
CA GLY A 72 -3.61 11.70 4.22
C GLY A 72 -4.34 11.55 2.87
N ASP A 73 -3.67 11.80 1.74
CA ASP A 73 -4.23 11.48 0.42
C ASP A 73 -4.32 9.97 0.19
N ARG A 74 -5.34 9.51 -0.52
CA ARG A 74 -5.64 8.08 -0.71
C ARG A 74 -5.12 7.58 -2.05
N VAL A 75 -4.44 6.43 -1.98
CA VAL A 75 -3.89 5.71 -3.13
C VAL A 75 -4.62 4.37 -3.27
N GLY A 76 -5.45 4.25 -4.30
CA GLY A 76 -6.13 3.00 -4.64
C GLY A 76 -5.20 2.01 -5.31
N ILE A 77 -5.31 0.72 -4.95
CA ILE A 77 -4.53 -0.36 -5.55
C ILE A 77 -5.48 -1.39 -6.14
N TRP A 78 -5.50 -1.50 -7.47
CA TRP A 78 -6.31 -2.48 -8.20
C TRP A 78 -5.42 -3.41 -9.02
N LEU A 79 -4.76 -4.30 -8.33
CA LEU A 79 -3.72 -5.18 -8.84
C LEU A 79 -3.92 -6.62 -8.35
N PRO A 80 -3.50 -7.63 -9.15
CA PRO A 80 -3.25 -8.95 -8.60
C PRO A 80 -2.10 -8.89 -7.58
N SER A 81 -1.87 -10.01 -6.87
CA SER A 81 -0.74 -10.12 -5.94
C SER A 81 0.58 -10.01 -6.68
N ARG A 82 1.24 -8.87 -6.58
CA ARG A 82 2.51 -8.53 -7.23
C ARG A 82 3.31 -7.56 -6.37
N VAL A 83 4.63 -7.51 -6.57
CA VAL A 83 5.55 -6.72 -5.72
C VAL A 83 5.19 -5.23 -5.67
N GLU A 84 4.59 -4.67 -6.72
CA GLU A 84 4.18 -3.26 -6.76
C GLU A 84 3.10 -2.94 -5.72
N GLY A 85 2.24 -3.90 -5.36
CA GLY A 85 1.29 -3.72 -4.26
C GLY A 85 2.01 -3.51 -2.91
N ALA A 86 3.03 -4.31 -2.63
CA ALA A 86 3.84 -4.16 -1.41
C ALA A 86 4.65 -2.85 -1.42
N ILE A 87 5.22 -2.48 -2.58
CA ILE A 87 5.94 -1.20 -2.75
C ILE A 87 5.00 -0.02 -2.47
N ALA A 88 3.76 -0.07 -2.97
CA ALA A 88 2.78 0.98 -2.73
C ALA A 88 2.42 1.13 -1.24
N VAL A 89 2.28 0.02 -0.51
CA VAL A 89 2.08 0.07 0.96
C VAL A 89 3.26 0.76 1.63
N LEU A 90 4.49 0.39 1.25
CA LEU A 90 5.70 0.96 1.84
C LEU A 90 5.86 2.46 1.51
N ALA A 91 5.57 2.87 0.26
CA ALA A 91 5.59 4.26 -0.17
C ALA A 91 4.53 5.11 0.58
N CYS A 92 3.36 4.53 0.83
CA CYS A 92 2.31 5.21 1.60
C CYS A 92 2.71 5.37 3.07
N SER A 93 3.28 4.35 3.72
CA SER A 93 3.82 4.45 5.08
C SER A 93 4.90 5.55 5.17
N ARG A 94 5.79 5.62 4.16
CA ARG A 94 6.87 6.62 4.09
C ARG A 94 6.37 8.05 4.12
N ASN A 95 5.34 8.37 3.33
CA ASN A 95 4.88 9.75 3.14
C ASN A 95 3.54 10.05 3.83
N GLY A 96 3.01 9.12 4.66
CA GLY A 96 1.73 9.30 5.33
C GLY A 96 0.54 9.32 4.37
N TYR A 97 0.66 8.73 3.19
CA TYR A 97 -0.48 8.49 2.31
C TYR A 97 -1.30 7.31 2.82
N ILE A 98 -2.55 7.21 2.39
CA ILE A 98 -3.45 6.15 2.81
C ILE A 98 -3.56 5.13 1.68
N CYS A 99 -2.88 4.00 1.80
CA CYS A 99 -2.97 2.89 0.87
C CYS A 99 -4.31 2.18 0.99
N SER A 100 -5.04 2.02 -0.10
CA SER A 100 -6.27 1.23 -0.17
C SER A 100 -6.12 0.07 -1.15
N PRO A 101 -5.62 -1.10 -0.71
CA PRO A 101 -5.40 -2.25 -1.57
C PRO A 101 -6.65 -3.12 -1.76
N GLY A 102 -7.76 -2.77 -1.12
CA GLY A 102 -9.00 -3.55 -1.09
C GLY A 102 -9.83 -3.52 -2.38
N LEU A 103 -9.27 -3.07 -3.51
CA LEU A 103 -9.91 -3.17 -4.81
C LEU A 103 -9.68 -4.58 -5.37
N GLN A 104 -10.64 -5.46 -5.17
CA GLN A 104 -10.50 -6.88 -5.41
C GLN A 104 -10.77 -7.27 -6.88
N ARG A 105 -10.39 -8.51 -7.24
CA ARG A 105 -10.58 -9.04 -8.59
C ARG A 105 -12.07 -9.25 -8.95
N ASP A 106 -12.90 -9.53 -7.98
CA ASP A 106 -14.35 -9.75 -8.14
C ASP A 106 -15.14 -8.45 -8.23
N HIS A 107 -14.52 -7.29 -7.98
CA HIS A 107 -15.16 -6.01 -8.23
C HIS A 107 -15.31 -5.75 -9.73
N THR A 108 -16.48 -5.23 -10.11
CA THR A 108 -16.70 -4.66 -11.44
C THR A 108 -16.04 -3.29 -11.56
N VAL A 109 -15.86 -2.82 -12.78
CA VAL A 109 -15.35 -1.45 -13.06
C VAL A 109 -16.18 -0.39 -12.33
N GLU A 110 -17.50 -0.54 -12.31
CA GLU A 110 -18.39 0.43 -11.63
C GLU A 110 -18.18 0.42 -10.10
N GLN A 111 -18.07 -0.76 -9.51
CA GLN A 111 -17.79 -0.89 -8.06
C GLN A 111 -16.45 -0.27 -7.70
N VAL A 112 -15.43 -0.45 -8.53
CA VAL A 112 -14.11 0.19 -8.31
C VAL A 112 -14.23 1.72 -8.40
N LEU A 113 -14.93 2.24 -9.40
CA LEU A 113 -15.17 3.68 -9.52
C LEU A 113 -15.93 4.24 -8.31
N ASP A 114 -16.92 3.50 -7.78
CA ASP A 114 -17.65 3.90 -6.57
C ASP A 114 -16.76 3.92 -5.33
N LEU A 115 -15.90 2.93 -5.15
CA LEU A 115 -14.94 2.92 -4.04
C LEU A 115 -13.92 4.06 -4.16
N LEU A 116 -13.44 4.37 -5.37
CA LEU A 116 -12.56 5.51 -5.62
C LEU A 116 -13.25 6.84 -5.27
N ARG A 117 -14.56 6.99 -5.62
CA ARG A 117 -15.35 8.18 -5.25
C ARG A 117 -15.49 8.28 -3.73
N ARG A 118 -15.90 7.21 -3.06
CA ARG A 118 -16.12 7.18 -1.60
C ARG A 118 -14.87 7.56 -0.82
N MET A 119 -13.70 7.05 -1.21
CA MET A 119 -12.45 7.42 -0.54
C MET A 119 -11.84 8.71 -1.09
N SER A 120 -12.40 9.32 -2.15
CA SER A 120 -11.82 10.47 -2.85
C SER A 120 -10.35 10.20 -3.19
N ALA A 121 -10.08 9.13 -3.94
CA ALA A 121 -8.72 8.67 -4.24
C ALA A 121 -7.95 9.73 -5.02
N SER A 122 -6.77 10.11 -4.54
CA SER A 122 -5.88 11.05 -5.21
C SER A 122 -5.00 10.38 -6.27
N ALA A 123 -4.72 9.08 -6.11
CA ALA A 123 -4.00 8.27 -7.09
C ALA A 123 -4.58 6.85 -7.19
N LEU A 124 -4.33 6.21 -8.32
CA LEU A 124 -4.69 4.81 -8.57
C LEU A 124 -3.53 4.08 -9.23
N ILE A 125 -3.23 2.88 -8.74
CA ILE A 125 -2.32 1.94 -9.39
C ILE A 125 -3.17 0.76 -9.85
N LEU A 126 -3.19 0.49 -11.15
CA LEU A 126 -4.04 -0.55 -11.72
C LEU A 126 -3.30 -1.42 -12.75
N GLN A 127 -3.82 -2.63 -12.94
CA GLN A 127 -3.49 -3.47 -14.08
C GLN A 127 -4.73 -3.58 -14.99
N PRO A 128 -4.62 -3.30 -16.29
CA PRO A 128 -5.71 -3.47 -17.24
C PRO A 128 -6.24 -4.91 -17.22
N ASN A 129 -7.53 -5.06 -17.46
CA ASN A 129 -8.22 -6.35 -17.50
C ASN A 129 -8.21 -7.12 -16.15
N TYR A 130 -7.92 -6.44 -15.04
CA TYR A 130 -8.04 -7.00 -13.70
C TYR A 130 -9.35 -6.54 -13.06
N GLY A 131 -10.29 -7.44 -12.92
CA GLY A 131 -11.64 -7.16 -12.39
C GLY A 131 -12.69 -8.11 -13.00
N ALA A 132 -13.89 -8.14 -12.44
CA ALA A 132 -14.94 -9.07 -12.85
C ALA A 132 -15.45 -8.82 -14.30
N ASP A 133 -15.38 -7.59 -14.78
CA ASP A 133 -15.83 -7.17 -16.12
C ASP A 133 -14.82 -6.27 -16.86
N ALA A 134 -13.61 -6.14 -16.32
CA ALA A 134 -12.58 -5.22 -16.85
C ALA A 134 -12.00 -5.65 -18.20
N ASP A 135 -12.28 -6.88 -18.64
CA ASP A 135 -11.99 -7.41 -19.98
C ASP A 135 -12.97 -6.89 -21.04
N ARG A 136 -14.15 -6.41 -20.61
CA ARG A 136 -15.25 -5.95 -21.49
C ARG A 136 -15.62 -4.49 -21.28
N ARG A 137 -15.20 -3.90 -20.15
CA ARG A 137 -15.54 -2.53 -19.76
C ARG A 137 -14.27 -1.75 -19.43
N ASP A 138 -14.00 -0.71 -20.23
CA ASP A 138 -12.88 0.20 -19.99
C ASP A 138 -13.17 1.11 -18.78
N ILE A 139 -12.23 1.19 -17.85
CA ILE A 139 -12.31 2.07 -16.68
C ILE A 139 -11.93 3.53 -17.01
N ALA A 140 -11.16 3.76 -18.07
CA ALA A 140 -10.56 5.08 -18.36
C ALA A 140 -11.57 6.23 -18.47
N PRO A 141 -12.76 6.06 -19.11
CA PRO A 141 -13.75 7.13 -19.13
C PRO A 141 -14.25 7.53 -17.74
N GLY A 142 -14.47 6.54 -16.85
CA GLY A 142 -14.88 6.76 -15.47
C GLY A 142 -13.79 7.47 -14.65
N LEU A 143 -12.53 7.13 -14.84
CA LEU A 143 -11.41 7.78 -14.14
C LEU A 143 -11.29 9.25 -14.54
N LYS A 144 -11.47 9.59 -15.83
CA LYS A 144 -11.48 10.98 -16.30
C LYS A 144 -12.57 11.83 -15.64
N ALA A 145 -13.69 11.22 -15.28
CA ALA A 145 -14.78 11.89 -14.58
C ALA A 145 -14.47 12.17 -13.10
N LEU A 146 -13.43 11.55 -12.52
CA LEU A 146 -12.95 11.80 -11.17
C LEU A 146 -11.96 12.96 -11.18
N GLY A 147 -12.44 14.19 -11.26
CA GLY A 147 -11.62 15.41 -11.42
C GLY A 147 -10.62 15.70 -10.29
N TYR A 148 -10.66 14.96 -9.19
CA TYR A 148 -9.72 15.03 -8.08
C TYR A 148 -8.61 13.97 -8.15
N LEU A 149 -8.69 13.01 -9.07
CA LEU A 149 -7.66 11.98 -9.28
C LEU A 149 -6.45 12.63 -10.00
N ARG A 150 -5.32 12.68 -9.32
CA ARG A 150 -4.13 13.40 -9.80
C ARG A 150 -3.19 12.52 -10.62
N GLN A 151 -3.12 11.21 -10.28
CA GLN A 151 -2.21 10.29 -10.96
C GLN A 151 -2.81 8.90 -11.12
N VAL A 152 -2.55 8.28 -12.27
CA VAL A 152 -2.93 6.90 -12.58
C VAL A 152 -1.72 6.16 -13.13
N TYR A 153 -1.31 5.10 -12.43
CA TYR A 153 -0.27 4.18 -12.90
C TYR A 153 -0.93 2.96 -13.52
N THR A 154 -0.73 2.78 -14.81
CA THR A 154 -1.22 1.60 -15.55
C THR A 154 -0.07 0.63 -15.75
N LEU A 155 -0.10 -0.49 -15.03
CA LEU A 155 0.95 -1.49 -15.07
C LEU A 155 0.60 -2.60 -16.06
N PRO A 156 1.53 -3.07 -16.89
CA PRO A 156 1.29 -4.22 -17.77
C PRO A 156 1.02 -5.49 -16.95
N PRO A 157 0.45 -6.54 -17.57
CA PRO A 157 0.33 -7.85 -16.92
C PRO A 157 1.67 -8.31 -16.34
N ILE A 158 1.62 -9.00 -15.20
CA ILE A 158 2.83 -9.41 -14.47
C ILE A 158 3.80 -10.22 -15.32
N GLU A 159 3.29 -11.01 -16.26
CA GLU A 159 4.07 -11.83 -17.21
C GLU A 159 4.90 -10.99 -18.19
N ALA A 160 4.49 -9.76 -18.45
CA ALA A 160 5.19 -8.82 -19.32
C ALA A 160 6.20 -7.93 -18.55
N CYS A 161 6.31 -8.07 -17.23
CA CYS A 161 7.13 -7.23 -16.36
C CYS A 161 8.52 -7.83 -16.14
N ALA A 162 9.36 -7.90 -17.17
CA ALA A 162 10.77 -8.27 -17.03
C ALA A 162 11.69 -7.08 -16.66
N GLY A 163 11.14 -5.85 -16.58
CA GLY A 163 11.86 -4.59 -16.42
C GLY A 163 11.61 -3.89 -15.07
N PRO A 164 11.89 -2.57 -15.00
CA PRO A 164 11.70 -1.77 -13.79
C PRO A 164 10.30 -1.93 -13.19
N VAL A 165 10.23 -1.90 -11.87
CA VAL A 165 8.99 -2.16 -11.12
C VAL A 165 7.86 -1.19 -11.47
N PHE A 166 8.19 0.10 -11.67
CA PHE A 166 7.24 1.09 -12.17
C PHE A 166 7.79 1.74 -13.44
N PHE A 167 7.02 1.70 -14.52
CA PHE A 167 7.41 2.33 -15.78
C PHE A 167 7.43 3.86 -15.65
N GLY A 168 8.55 4.48 -16.03
CA GLY A 168 8.70 5.93 -16.07
C GLY A 168 9.15 6.61 -14.79
N LEU A 169 9.31 5.88 -13.66
CA LEU A 169 9.81 6.50 -12.43
C LEU A 169 11.34 6.66 -12.41
N ALA A 170 12.07 5.89 -13.20
CA ALA A 170 13.53 5.92 -13.21
C ALA A 170 14.13 7.28 -13.68
N ASP A 171 13.36 8.08 -14.41
CA ASP A 171 13.79 9.35 -14.98
C ASP A 171 13.26 10.58 -14.23
N SER A 172 12.45 10.39 -13.20
CA SER A 172 11.96 11.51 -12.39
C SER A 172 13.05 11.95 -11.40
N PRO A 173 13.39 13.26 -11.33
CA PRO A 173 14.30 13.75 -10.31
C PRO A 173 13.64 13.48 -8.95
N ILE A 174 14.26 12.58 -8.16
CA ILE A 174 13.80 12.25 -6.81
C ILE A 174 13.95 13.51 -5.96
N THR A 175 12.90 14.29 -5.84
CA THR A 175 12.81 15.31 -4.81
C THR A 175 12.55 14.57 -3.51
N SER A 176 13.63 14.18 -2.83
CA SER A 176 13.56 13.45 -1.57
C SER A 176 12.88 14.33 -0.52
N THR A 177 11.62 14.04 -0.26
CA THR A 177 10.98 14.52 0.98
C THR A 177 11.45 13.62 2.12
N GLU A 178 11.70 14.20 3.30
CA GLU A 178 11.98 13.39 4.50
C GLU A 178 10.79 12.45 4.77
N PRO A 179 11.05 11.20 5.20
CA PRO A 179 10.00 10.29 5.60
C PRO A 179 9.15 10.84 6.75
N LEU A 180 7.85 10.58 6.71
CA LEU A 180 6.96 10.91 7.83
C LEU A 180 7.07 9.81 8.90
N SER A 181 7.77 10.09 9.99
CA SER A 181 8.05 9.13 11.07
C SER A 181 6.99 9.16 12.19
N ASP A 182 5.71 9.36 11.86
CA ASP A 182 4.59 9.28 12.82
C ASP A 182 3.80 7.98 12.63
N PRO A 183 4.07 6.91 13.43
CA PRO A 183 3.44 5.61 13.29
C PRO A 183 1.95 5.61 13.67
N ASP A 184 1.42 6.69 14.21
CA ASP A 184 0.00 6.86 14.54
C ASP A 184 -0.77 7.57 13.42
N THR A 185 -0.10 7.96 12.35
CA THR A 185 -0.75 8.43 11.12
C THR A 185 -1.48 7.28 10.43
N VAL A 186 -2.71 7.53 9.97
CA VAL A 186 -3.47 6.53 9.19
C VAL A 186 -2.80 6.35 7.83
N VAL A 187 -2.40 5.12 7.51
CA VAL A 187 -1.68 4.77 6.26
C VAL A 187 -2.35 3.66 5.46
N TYR A 188 -3.42 3.06 5.98
CA TYR A 188 -4.03 1.91 5.33
C TYR A 188 -5.55 1.92 5.50
N LEU A 189 -6.29 1.69 4.40
CA LEU A 189 -7.75 1.75 4.33
C LEU A 189 -8.32 0.57 3.53
N PRO A 190 -8.56 -0.58 4.16
CA PRO A 190 -9.32 -1.65 3.56
C PRO A 190 -10.83 -1.38 3.63
N PHE A 191 -11.56 -1.95 2.67
CA PHE A 191 -13.02 -2.01 2.72
C PHE A 191 -13.48 -3.41 3.13
N THR A 192 -14.48 -3.47 4.00
CA THR A 192 -15.14 -4.71 4.37
C THR A 192 -16.52 -4.77 3.73
N SER A 193 -16.96 -5.98 3.34
CA SER A 193 -18.34 -6.22 2.94
C SER A 193 -19.25 -6.03 4.16
N GLY A 194 -19.85 -4.87 4.29
CA GLY A 194 -20.77 -4.59 5.40
C GLY A 194 -22.02 -5.49 5.33
N THR A 195 -22.48 -6.00 6.47
CA THR A 195 -23.75 -6.74 6.60
C THR A 195 -24.96 -5.92 6.17
N THR A 196 -24.81 -4.61 5.99
CA THR A 196 -25.84 -3.64 5.55
C THR A 196 -25.77 -3.30 4.05
N GLY A 197 -24.95 -4.01 3.27
CA GLY A 197 -24.81 -3.83 1.81
C GLY A 197 -23.83 -2.74 1.39
N GLU A 198 -23.47 -1.80 2.27
CA GLU A 198 -22.53 -0.72 1.97
C GLU A 198 -21.11 -1.06 2.49
N PRO A 199 -20.05 -1.05 1.63
CA PRO A 199 -18.70 -1.27 2.07
C PRO A 199 -18.27 -0.25 3.13
N LYS A 200 -17.68 -0.73 4.23
CA LYS A 200 -17.17 0.11 5.32
C LYS A 200 -15.65 0.15 5.25
N GLY A 201 -15.07 1.35 5.27
CA GLY A 201 -13.64 1.55 5.37
C GLY A 201 -13.16 1.39 6.81
N VAL A 202 -12.11 0.60 7.02
CA VAL A 202 -11.43 0.45 8.31
C VAL A 202 -10.10 1.18 8.24
N LEU A 203 -9.83 2.03 9.23
CA LEU A 203 -8.61 2.84 9.25
C LEU A 203 -7.53 2.16 10.09
N HIS A 204 -6.35 1.98 9.53
CA HIS A 204 -5.19 1.46 10.23
C HIS A 204 -4.03 2.43 10.16
N THR A 205 -3.31 2.54 11.28
CA THR A 205 -2.00 3.19 11.38
C THR A 205 -0.90 2.15 11.25
N ASP A 206 0.35 2.57 11.06
CA ASP A 206 1.49 1.63 11.10
C ASP A 206 1.49 0.85 12.42
N ASN A 207 1.24 1.51 13.55
CA ASN A 207 1.19 0.86 14.85
C ASN A 207 0.12 -0.22 14.95
N THR A 208 -1.09 0.00 14.41
CA THR A 208 -2.15 -1.02 14.47
C THR A 208 -1.83 -2.24 13.59
N LEU A 209 -1.17 -2.05 12.45
CA LEU A 209 -0.71 -3.14 11.59
C LEU A 209 0.47 -3.89 12.21
N LEU A 210 1.47 -3.16 12.71
CA LEU A 210 2.68 -3.72 13.28
C LEU A 210 2.44 -4.44 14.60
N ALA A 211 1.51 -4.00 15.44
CA ALA A 211 1.15 -4.69 16.67
C ALA A 211 0.67 -6.11 16.38
N ASN A 212 -0.25 -6.27 15.41
CA ASN A 212 -0.71 -7.58 14.98
C ASN A 212 0.42 -8.43 14.37
N ALA A 213 1.22 -7.84 13.48
CA ALA A 213 2.34 -8.53 12.84
C ALA A 213 3.39 -9.01 13.85
N ARG A 214 3.70 -8.20 14.88
CA ARG A 214 4.65 -8.56 15.95
C ARG A 214 4.13 -9.71 16.80
N THR A 215 2.83 -9.71 17.14
CA THR A 215 2.20 -10.81 17.89
C THR A 215 2.30 -12.11 17.09
N ILE A 216 1.92 -12.10 15.81
CA ILE A 216 2.02 -13.30 14.96
C ILE A 216 3.49 -13.77 14.85
N ALA A 217 4.42 -12.84 14.65
CA ALA A 217 5.84 -13.19 14.55
C ALA A 217 6.40 -13.82 15.83
N ALA A 218 5.96 -13.34 16.99
CA ALA A 218 6.35 -13.90 18.29
C ALA A 218 5.75 -15.28 18.50
N ASP A 219 4.43 -15.44 18.31
CA ASP A 219 3.71 -16.70 18.54
C ASP A 219 4.19 -17.83 17.64
N TRP A 220 4.55 -17.50 16.40
CA TRP A 220 5.02 -18.46 15.41
C TRP A 220 6.54 -18.56 15.33
N HIS A 221 7.25 -17.86 16.22
CA HIS A 221 8.71 -17.85 16.30
C HIS A 221 9.39 -17.47 14.97
N PHE A 222 8.81 -16.49 14.25
CA PHE A 222 9.43 -16.00 13.02
C PHE A 222 10.75 -15.28 13.32
N GLY A 223 11.78 -15.63 12.57
CA GLY A 223 13.11 -15.03 12.67
C GLY A 223 13.67 -14.62 11.29
N PRO A 224 14.91 -14.14 11.24
CA PRO A 224 15.53 -13.65 10.00
C PRO A 224 15.57 -14.67 8.85
N ALA A 225 15.58 -15.96 9.17
CA ALA A 225 15.55 -17.05 8.19
C ALA A 225 14.13 -17.43 7.72
N SER A 226 13.10 -16.94 8.39
CA SER A 226 11.70 -17.27 8.07
C SER A 226 11.31 -16.72 6.71
N ARG A 227 10.50 -17.48 5.99
CA ARG A 227 9.89 -17.07 4.71
C ARG A 227 8.40 -17.26 4.81
N ILE A 228 7.65 -16.18 4.62
CA ILE A 228 6.19 -16.21 4.67
C ILE A 228 5.68 -16.29 3.23
N TYR A 229 4.86 -17.30 2.99
CA TYR A 229 4.15 -17.46 1.72
C TYR A 229 2.66 -17.25 1.97
N THR A 230 2.05 -16.33 1.26
CA THR A 230 0.61 -16.11 1.31
C THR A 230 -0.07 -16.62 0.04
N MET A 231 -1.16 -17.37 0.21
CA MET A 231 -2.06 -17.78 -0.87
C MET A 231 -3.22 -16.82 -1.03
N SER A 232 -3.49 -16.00 -0.03
CA SER A 232 -4.49 -14.93 -0.11
C SER A 232 -4.00 -13.80 -1.01
N PRO A 233 -4.87 -13.22 -1.83
CA PRO A 233 -4.53 -11.99 -2.55
C PRO A 233 -4.13 -10.87 -1.59
N LEU A 234 -3.16 -10.04 -1.98
CA LEU A 234 -2.76 -8.86 -1.19
C LEU A 234 -3.91 -7.85 -1.01
N SER A 235 -4.91 -7.91 -1.88
CA SER A 235 -6.14 -7.12 -1.77
C SER A 235 -7.13 -7.66 -0.75
N HIS A 236 -6.92 -8.87 -0.23
CA HIS A 236 -7.80 -9.49 0.76
C HIS A 236 -7.26 -9.20 2.16
N ASN A 237 -8.05 -8.50 2.94
CA ASN A 237 -7.72 -8.19 4.33
C ASN A 237 -8.10 -9.38 5.20
N LEU A 238 -7.12 -10.08 5.66
CA LEU A 238 -7.24 -11.13 6.68
C LEU A 238 -6.96 -10.55 8.05
#